data_d11fb902ed5de8d4cf386faefc97fef1
#
_entry.id   d11fb902ed5de8d4cf386faefc97fef1
#
_cell.length_a   1.000
_cell.length_b   1.000
_cell.length_c   1.000
_cell.angle_alpha   90.00
_cell.angle_beta   90.00
_cell.angle_gamma   90.00
#
_symmetry.space_group_name_H-M   'P 1'
#
loop_
_entity.id
_entity.type
_entity.pdbx_description
1 polymer ?
#
loop_
_entity_poly.entity_id
_entity_poly.type
_entity_poly.pdbx_seq_one_letter_code
_entity_poly.pdbx_strand_id
1 'polypeptide(L)'
;AQAQALAEAGWDNRPVESPTKSDKQIIRENIFTYFNLIFVVLAVCLLLVGDWKDMTFLLIVAANAVIGIVQQLRSKRTIEKLSLLSAAKVRIIRDGKVRELPVDQLVREDVVELTAGCQIPADGPVLTGQVQVNEALITGEADAVTKEPGDQLLSGSFVISGKCRARMDQVGADSYASKLTLAAKKDDGPGKSEMMRSLDSLIRFI
;
A
#
# COMPACT_ATOMS: atom_id res chain seq x y z
N ALA A 1 15.40 -19.01 14.46
CA ALA A 1 16.32 -18.04 15.07
C ALA A 1 16.81 -17.02 14.02
N GLN A 2 17.48 -17.46 12.93
CA GLN A 2 18.05 -16.54 11.92
C GLN A 2 16.98 -15.68 11.21
N ALA A 3 15.86 -16.27 10.75
CA ALA A 3 14.79 -15.53 10.11
C ALA A 3 14.12 -14.48 11.03
N GLN A 4 14.06 -14.74 12.31
CA GLN A 4 13.53 -13.80 13.29
C GLN A 4 14.49 -12.62 13.50
N ALA A 5 15.78 -12.86 13.57
CA ALA A 5 16.80 -11.82 13.65
C ALA A 5 16.79 -10.91 12.39
N LEU A 6 16.61 -11.50 11.21
CA LEU A 6 16.49 -10.73 9.96
C LEU A 6 15.22 -9.87 9.93
N ALA A 7 14.09 -10.40 10.40
CA ALA A 7 12.83 -9.62 10.51
C ALA A 7 12.96 -8.47 11.52
N GLU A 8 13.63 -8.69 12.67
CA GLU A 8 13.89 -7.64 13.65
C GLU A 8 14.87 -6.57 13.14
N ALA A 9 15.78 -6.95 12.24
CA ALA A 9 16.69 -6.03 11.54
C ALA A 9 16.01 -5.24 10.40
N GLY A 10 14.73 -5.49 10.14
CA GLY A 10 13.97 -4.81 9.07
C GLY A 10 14.16 -5.42 7.67
N TRP A 11 14.74 -6.63 7.57
CA TRP A 11 14.91 -7.35 6.32
C TRP A 11 13.71 -8.28 6.02
N ASP A 12 12.52 -7.79 6.29
CA ASP A 12 11.26 -8.47 5.97
C ASP A 12 10.57 -7.86 4.75
N ASN A 13 9.63 -8.61 4.18
CA ASN A 13 8.91 -8.22 2.97
C ASN A 13 7.60 -7.47 3.29
N ARG A 14 7.58 -6.68 4.35
CA ARG A 14 6.42 -5.84 4.65
C ARG A 14 6.23 -4.78 3.59
N PRO A 15 4.99 -4.50 3.19
CA PRO A 15 4.70 -3.41 2.27
C PRO A 15 5.21 -2.09 2.88
N VAL A 16 5.88 -1.29 2.06
CA VAL A 16 6.46 0.01 2.45
C VAL A 16 5.38 0.98 2.93
N GLU A 17 4.17 0.80 2.43
CA GLU A 17 3.03 1.62 2.81
C GLU A 17 1.82 0.75 3.17
N SER A 18 1.14 1.16 4.22
CA SER A 18 -0.16 0.60 4.55
C SER A 18 -1.17 0.94 3.43
N PRO A 19 -1.95 -0.03 2.93
CA PRO A 19 -2.96 0.22 1.90
C PRO A 19 -4.08 1.16 2.38
N THR A 20 -4.10 1.48 3.67
CA THR A 20 -5.14 2.30 4.31
C THR A 20 -4.53 3.52 4.98
N LYS A 21 -5.28 4.64 4.99
CA LYS A 21 -4.89 5.86 5.70
C LYS A 21 -4.72 5.59 7.20
N SER A 22 -3.80 6.32 7.84
CA SER A 22 -3.64 6.25 9.29
C SER A 22 -4.87 6.84 10.01
N ASP A 23 -5.18 6.36 11.22
CA ASP A 23 -6.31 6.87 12.00
C ASP A 23 -6.19 8.36 12.27
N LYS A 24 -4.98 8.85 12.54
CA LYS A 24 -4.69 10.27 12.72
C LYS A 24 -4.96 11.08 11.46
N GLN A 25 -4.65 10.53 10.30
CA GLN A 25 -4.91 11.18 9.01
C GLN A 25 -6.41 11.26 8.73
N ILE A 26 -7.16 10.19 8.99
CA ILE A 26 -8.63 10.17 8.85
C ILE A 26 -9.26 11.23 9.74
N ILE A 27 -8.88 11.31 11.00
CA ILE A 27 -9.41 12.31 11.95
C ILE A 27 -9.08 13.73 11.46
N ARG A 28 -7.81 13.97 11.08
CA ARG A 28 -7.37 15.28 10.61
C ARG A 28 -8.12 15.72 9.35
N GLU A 29 -8.29 14.85 8.37
CA GLU A 29 -8.99 15.14 7.11
C GLU A 29 -10.48 15.43 7.31
N ASN A 30 -11.13 14.82 8.30
CA ASN A 30 -12.53 15.09 8.62
C ASN A 30 -12.74 16.35 9.46
N ILE A 31 -11.79 16.70 10.31
CA ILE A 31 -11.87 17.92 11.14
C ILE A 31 -11.46 19.15 10.34
N PHE A 32 -10.32 19.10 9.65
CA PHE A 32 -9.76 20.23 8.90
C PHE A 32 -10.24 20.23 7.44
N THR A 33 -11.55 20.26 7.27
CA THR A 33 -12.19 20.44 5.96
C THR A 33 -12.40 21.94 5.72
N TYR A 34 -12.32 22.35 4.45
CA TYR A 34 -12.61 23.76 4.07
C TYR A 34 -13.96 24.25 4.60
N PHE A 35 -15.00 23.40 4.53
CA PHE A 35 -16.31 23.70 5.09
C PHE A 35 -16.28 23.92 6.61
N ASN A 36 -15.60 23.06 7.35
CA ASN A 36 -15.48 23.20 8.81
C ASN A 36 -14.76 24.50 9.18
N LEU A 37 -13.76 24.90 8.38
CA LEU A 37 -13.06 26.17 8.57
C LEU A 37 -14.02 27.38 8.43
N ILE A 38 -14.87 27.39 7.40
CA ILE A 38 -15.87 28.43 7.21
C ILE A 38 -16.81 28.50 8.41
N PHE A 39 -17.31 27.36 8.88
CA PHE A 39 -18.19 27.32 10.05
C PHE A 39 -17.50 27.78 11.33
N VAL A 40 -16.23 27.53 11.50
CA VAL A 40 -15.43 28.03 12.63
C VAL A 40 -15.33 29.57 12.55
N VAL A 41 -15.03 30.11 11.37
CA VAL A 41 -14.98 31.57 11.17
C VAL A 41 -16.35 32.20 11.47
N LEU A 42 -17.44 31.61 10.96
CA LEU A 42 -18.79 32.07 11.21
C LEU A 42 -19.14 32.04 12.70
N ALA A 43 -18.77 30.96 13.41
CA ALA A 43 -18.98 30.86 14.85
C ALA A 43 -18.23 31.93 15.63
N VAL A 44 -17.00 32.25 15.25
CA VAL A 44 -16.22 33.34 15.85
C VAL A 44 -16.90 34.68 15.61
N CYS A 45 -17.40 34.93 14.40
CA CYS A 45 -18.16 36.17 14.10
C CYS A 45 -19.45 36.32 14.96
N LEU A 46 -20.21 35.21 15.11
CA LEU A 46 -21.41 35.21 15.96
C LEU A 46 -21.10 35.44 17.45
N LEU A 47 -19.98 34.86 17.93
CA LEU A 47 -19.49 35.09 19.28
C LEU A 47 -19.17 36.59 19.53
N LEU A 48 -18.55 37.24 18.55
CA LEU A 48 -18.21 38.68 18.65
C LEU A 48 -19.48 39.59 18.66
N VAL A 49 -20.54 39.15 17.97
CA VAL A 49 -21.84 39.88 17.96
C VAL A 49 -22.67 39.58 19.22
N GLY A 50 -22.34 38.50 19.96
CA GLY A 50 -23.04 38.14 21.20
C GLY A 50 -24.28 37.26 21.00
N ASP A 51 -24.47 36.72 19.81
CA ASP A 51 -25.65 35.92 19.45
C ASP A 51 -25.38 34.42 19.61
N TRP A 52 -25.56 33.90 20.82
CA TRP A 52 -25.29 32.51 21.20
C TRP A 52 -26.37 31.52 20.72
N LYS A 53 -27.57 32.04 20.42
CA LYS A 53 -28.71 31.19 20.05
C LYS A 53 -28.54 30.56 18.66
N ASP A 54 -27.86 31.27 17.77
CA ASP A 54 -27.64 30.82 16.39
C ASP A 54 -26.47 29.85 16.23
N MET A 55 -25.76 29.51 17.32
CA MET A 55 -24.65 28.54 17.29
C MET A 55 -25.11 27.08 17.23
N THR A 56 -26.40 26.80 17.16
CA THR A 56 -26.93 25.40 17.05
C THR A 56 -26.40 24.62 15.87
N PHE A 57 -25.99 25.32 14.79
CA PHE A 57 -25.39 24.70 13.63
C PHE A 57 -24.06 24.00 13.96
N LEU A 58 -23.30 24.45 14.96
CA LEU A 58 -22.06 23.81 15.39
C LEU A 58 -22.27 22.35 15.85
N LEU A 59 -23.41 22.08 16.49
CA LEU A 59 -23.79 20.73 16.88
C LEU A 59 -23.93 19.83 15.66
N ILE A 60 -24.55 20.35 14.60
CA ILE A 60 -24.73 19.60 13.34
C ILE A 60 -23.39 19.36 12.68
N VAL A 61 -22.50 20.36 12.63
CA VAL A 61 -21.14 20.24 12.08
C VAL A 61 -20.33 19.20 12.85
N ALA A 62 -20.38 19.25 14.19
CA ALA A 62 -19.70 18.28 15.04
C ALA A 62 -20.26 16.86 14.84
N ALA A 63 -21.58 16.71 14.77
CA ALA A 63 -22.21 15.41 14.51
C ALA A 63 -21.79 14.84 13.15
N ASN A 64 -21.78 15.66 12.08
CA ASN A 64 -21.33 15.23 10.76
C ASN A 64 -19.86 14.81 10.75
N ALA A 65 -18.98 15.55 11.44
CA ALA A 65 -17.56 15.17 11.55
C ALA A 65 -17.40 13.83 12.28
N VAL A 66 -18.12 13.62 13.39
CA VAL A 66 -18.09 12.36 14.14
C VAL A 66 -18.60 11.19 13.29
N ILE A 67 -19.72 11.36 12.59
CA ILE A 67 -20.29 10.34 11.70
C ILE A 67 -19.27 10.00 10.60
N GLY A 68 -18.66 11.00 9.96
CA GLY A 68 -17.65 10.79 8.92
C GLY A 68 -16.44 10.01 9.42
N ILE A 69 -15.91 10.37 10.60
CA ILE A 69 -14.79 9.66 11.24
C ILE A 69 -15.17 8.22 11.53
N VAL A 70 -16.32 7.96 12.15
CA VAL A 70 -16.77 6.60 12.50
C VAL A 70 -16.96 5.75 11.24
N GLN A 71 -17.57 6.28 10.19
CA GLN A 71 -17.76 5.57 8.93
C GLN A 71 -16.42 5.22 8.28
N GLN A 72 -15.47 6.15 8.20
CA GLN A 72 -14.16 5.91 7.60
C GLN A 72 -13.34 4.91 8.42
N LEU A 73 -13.34 4.99 9.75
CA LEU A 73 -12.66 4.03 10.61
C LEU A 73 -13.26 2.63 10.48
N ARG A 74 -14.60 2.53 10.39
CA ARG A 74 -15.27 1.24 10.17
C ARG A 74 -14.93 0.65 8.81
N SER A 75 -14.95 1.46 7.75
CA SER A 75 -14.55 1.04 6.40
C SER A 75 -13.09 0.57 6.36
N LYS A 76 -12.17 1.32 6.96
CA LYS A 76 -10.77 0.95 7.11
C LYS A 76 -10.60 -0.43 7.74
N ARG A 77 -11.23 -0.64 8.91
CA ARG A 77 -11.16 -1.94 9.61
C ARG A 77 -11.70 -3.10 8.78
N THR A 78 -12.74 -2.84 7.97
CA THR A 78 -13.28 -3.86 7.07
C THR A 78 -12.29 -4.21 5.97
N ILE A 79 -11.66 -3.20 5.34
CA ILE A 79 -10.63 -3.41 4.31
C ILE A 79 -9.43 -4.16 4.90
N GLU A 80 -8.95 -3.78 6.08
CA GLU A 80 -7.84 -4.46 6.76
C GLU A 80 -8.16 -5.94 7.05
N LYS A 81 -9.37 -6.24 7.52
CA LYS A 81 -9.80 -7.64 7.74
C LYS A 81 -9.84 -8.43 6.43
N LEU A 82 -10.36 -7.85 5.35
CA LEU A 82 -10.41 -8.50 4.03
C LEU A 82 -9.00 -8.71 3.47
N SER A 83 -8.11 -7.74 3.64
CA SER A 83 -6.70 -7.84 3.23
C SER A 83 -5.98 -8.99 3.94
N LEU A 84 -6.21 -9.17 5.24
CA LEU A 84 -5.64 -10.29 6.00
C LEU A 84 -6.16 -11.66 5.50
N LEU A 85 -7.43 -11.73 5.09
CA LEU A 85 -8.00 -12.97 4.55
C LEU A 85 -7.51 -13.28 3.13
N SER A 86 -7.16 -12.25 2.36
CA SER A 86 -6.65 -12.35 1.00
C SER A 86 -5.13 -12.29 0.92
N ALA A 87 -4.42 -12.29 2.06
CA ALA A 87 -2.97 -12.23 2.07
C ALA A 87 -2.38 -13.39 1.25
N ALA A 88 -1.66 -13.04 0.20
CA ALA A 88 -0.97 -14.01 -0.63
C ALA A 88 0.00 -14.83 0.23
N LYS A 89 -0.03 -16.15 0.07
CA LYS A 89 0.88 -17.07 0.75
C LYS A 89 1.97 -17.50 -0.21
N VAL A 90 3.16 -17.70 0.32
CA VAL A 90 4.31 -18.19 -0.42
C VAL A 90 4.83 -19.45 0.25
N ARG A 91 5.28 -20.40 -0.59
CA ARG A 91 5.89 -21.65 -0.13
C ARG A 91 7.39 -21.41 0.01
N ILE A 92 7.88 -21.48 1.23
CA ILE A 92 9.30 -21.30 1.56
C ILE A 92 9.92 -22.61 2.02
N ILE A 93 11.23 -22.68 1.89
CA ILE A 93 12.03 -23.81 2.36
C ILE A 93 12.96 -23.29 3.46
N ARG A 94 12.68 -23.65 4.71
CA ARG A 94 13.55 -23.38 5.87
C ARG A 94 13.89 -24.69 6.56
N ASP A 95 15.13 -24.89 6.92
CA ASP A 95 15.62 -26.11 7.60
C ASP A 95 15.26 -27.40 6.84
N GLY A 96 15.27 -27.36 5.50
CA GLY A 96 14.90 -28.48 4.63
C GLY A 96 13.40 -28.80 4.60
N LYS A 97 12.55 -28.03 5.26
CA LYS A 97 11.09 -28.22 5.31
C LYS A 97 10.37 -27.14 4.53
N VAL A 98 9.41 -27.57 3.70
CA VAL A 98 8.50 -26.64 3.01
C VAL A 98 7.44 -26.15 3.99
N ARG A 99 7.23 -24.84 4.04
CA ARG A 99 6.20 -24.18 4.85
C ARG A 99 5.51 -23.13 4.01
N GLU A 100 4.23 -22.87 4.31
CA GLU A 100 3.50 -21.75 3.75
C GLU A 100 3.48 -20.59 4.75
N LEU A 101 3.89 -19.41 4.29
CA LEU A 101 3.85 -18.17 5.07
C LEU A 101 3.15 -17.08 4.26
N PRO A 102 2.53 -16.10 4.94
CA PRO A 102 2.15 -14.84 4.32
C PRO A 102 3.37 -14.15 3.70
N VAL A 103 3.17 -13.51 2.55
CA VAL A 103 4.26 -12.84 1.79
C VAL A 103 4.98 -11.76 2.61
N ASP A 104 4.28 -11.10 3.54
CA ASP A 104 4.83 -10.07 4.43
C ASP A 104 5.78 -10.61 5.52
N GLN A 105 5.75 -11.94 5.78
CA GLN A 105 6.64 -12.63 6.71
C GLN A 105 7.87 -13.25 6.03
N LEU A 106 8.00 -13.08 4.73
CA LEU A 106 9.18 -13.45 3.98
C LEU A 106 10.35 -12.57 4.43
N VAL A 107 11.53 -13.15 4.58
CA VAL A 107 12.73 -12.41 4.93
C VAL A 107 13.80 -12.59 3.85
N ARG A 108 14.77 -11.70 3.86
CA ARG A 108 15.94 -11.81 3.00
C ARG A 108 16.61 -13.16 3.19
N GLU A 109 17.15 -13.73 2.10
CA GLU A 109 17.79 -15.06 2.02
C GLU A 109 16.82 -16.26 2.13
N ASP A 110 15.51 -16.04 2.28
CA ASP A 110 14.56 -17.14 2.18
C ASP A 110 14.59 -17.77 0.79
N VAL A 111 14.52 -19.09 0.77
CA VAL A 111 14.34 -19.84 -0.48
C VAL A 111 12.86 -20.12 -0.68
N VAL A 112 12.31 -19.64 -1.79
CA VAL A 112 10.91 -19.82 -2.16
C VAL A 112 10.76 -20.86 -3.26
N GLU A 113 9.68 -21.59 -3.22
CA GLU A 113 9.26 -22.49 -4.30
C GLU A 113 8.15 -21.81 -5.09
N LEU A 114 8.42 -21.52 -6.36
CA LEU A 114 7.49 -20.84 -7.28
C LEU A 114 6.98 -21.84 -8.32
N THR A 115 5.68 -21.78 -8.57
CA THR A 115 4.97 -22.61 -9.56
C THR A 115 4.04 -21.74 -10.39
N ALA A 116 3.52 -22.28 -11.49
CA ALA A 116 2.57 -21.59 -12.34
C ALA A 116 1.41 -20.97 -11.53
N GLY A 117 1.04 -19.73 -11.84
CA GLY A 117 0.02 -18.94 -11.15
C GLY A 117 0.51 -18.19 -9.90
N CYS A 118 1.75 -18.41 -9.45
CA CYS A 118 2.30 -17.65 -8.32
C CYS A 118 2.79 -16.26 -8.77
N GLN A 119 2.53 -15.27 -7.96
CA GLN A 119 3.21 -13.98 -8.08
C GLN A 119 4.56 -14.05 -7.37
N ILE A 120 5.58 -13.46 -7.96
CA ILE A 120 6.93 -13.37 -7.39
C ILE A 120 6.93 -12.35 -6.27
N PRO A 121 7.21 -12.75 -5.01
CA PRO A 121 7.01 -11.89 -3.85
C PRO A 121 8.13 -10.88 -3.60
N ALA A 122 9.32 -11.16 -4.07
CA ALA A 122 10.53 -10.37 -3.86
C ALA A 122 11.55 -10.67 -4.96
N ASP A 123 12.61 -9.86 -5.09
CA ASP A 123 13.60 -10.06 -6.14
C ASP A 123 14.68 -11.04 -5.68
N GLY A 124 15.18 -11.83 -6.63
CA GLY A 124 16.30 -12.72 -6.36
C GLY A 124 16.58 -13.73 -7.45
N PRO A 125 17.73 -14.41 -7.39
CA PRO A 125 18.15 -15.35 -8.40
C PRO A 125 17.41 -16.68 -8.31
N VAL A 126 17.13 -17.27 -9.48
CA VAL A 126 16.73 -18.68 -9.59
C VAL A 126 17.89 -19.55 -9.16
N LEU A 127 17.65 -20.48 -8.23
CA LEU A 127 18.65 -21.46 -7.78
C LEU A 127 18.57 -22.76 -8.56
N THR A 128 17.34 -23.24 -8.79
CA THR A 128 17.10 -24.51 -9.48
C THR A 128 15.76 -24.47 -10.21
N GLY A 129 15.67 -25.25 -11.30
CA GLY A 129 14.46 -25.32 -12.11
C GLY A 129 14.42 -24.26 -13.19
N GLN A 130 13.31 -24.20 -13.91
CA GLN A 130 13.07 -23.25 -15.01
C GLN A 130 11.62 -22.80 -14.95
N VAL A 131 11.39 -21.51 -15.18
CA VAL A 131 10.06 -20.91 -15.23
C VAL A 131 9.93 -19.92 -16.37
N GLN A 132 8.73 -19.80 -16.89
CA GLN A 132 8.35 -18.68 -17.74
C GLN A 132 7.59 -17.66 -16.90
N VAL A 133 8.01 -16.41 -16.98
CA VAL A 133 7.44 -15.30 -16.19
C VAL A 133 6.87 -14.23 -17.11
N ASN A 134 5.78 -13.63 -16.69
CA ASN A 134 5.22 -12.42 -17.30
C ASN A 134 5.65 -11.21 -16.47
N GLU A 135 6.45 -10.34 -17.07
CA GLU A 135 6.97 -9.12 -16.45
C GLU A 135 6.22 -7.87 -16.93
N ALA A 136 5.09 -8.01 -17.64
CA ALA A 136 4.35 -6.90 -18.26
C ALA A 136 3.94 -5.80 -17.30
N LEU A 137 3.58 -6.13 -16.06
CA LEU A 137 3.21 -5.14 -15.05
C LEU A 137 4.39 -4.25 -14.61
N ILE A 138 5.61 -4.69 -14.89
CA ILE A 138 6.84 -4.06 -14.41
C ILE A 138 7.60 -3.40 -15.55
N THR A 139 7.80 -4.14 -16.65
CA THR A 139 8.56 -3.68 -17.82
C THR A 139 7.68 -3.09 -18.91
N GLY A 140 6.38 -3.39 -18.90
CA GLY A 140 5.43 -3.05 -19.97
C GLY A 140 5.47 -4.01 -21.16
N GLU A 141 6.38 -5.00 -21.17
CA GLU A 141 6.50 -5.99 -22.24
C GLU A 141 5.65 -7.22 -21.92
N ALA A 142 4.74 -7.58 -22.82
CA ALA A 142 3.79 -8.67 -22.61
C ALA A 142 4.37 -10.06 -22.89
N ASP A 143 5.56 -10.14 -23.48
CA ASP A 143 6.18 -11.41 -23.85
C ASP A 143 6.65 -12.18 -22.62
N ALA A 144 6.40 -13.49 -22.64
CA ALA A 144 6.87 -14.38 -21.59
C ALA A 144 8.37 -14.55 -21.65
N VAL A 145 9.07 -14.30 -20.54
CA VAL A 145 10.51 -14.45 -20.41
C VAL A 145 10.84 -15.75 -19.70
N THR A 146 11.71 -16.55 -20.29
CA THR A 146 12.21 -17.77 -19.65
C THR A 146 13.33 -17.41 -18.68
N LYS A 147 13.24 -17.90 -17.46
CA LYS A 147 14.26 -17.73 -16.40
C LYS A 147 14.85 -19.09 -16.04
N GLU A 148 16.17 -19.15 -16.04
CA GLU A 148 16.98 -20.31 -15.73
C GLU A 148 17.83 -20.09 -14.47
N PRO A 149 18.49 -21.11 -13.92
CA PRO A 149 19.36 -20.93 -12.76
C PRO A 149 20.42 -19.84 -12.98
N GLY A 150 20.45 -18.86 -12.06
CA GLY A 150 21.29 -17.67 -12.14
C GLY A 150 20.55 -16.40 -12.60
N ASP A 151 19.43 -16.55 -13.29
CA ASP A 151 18.63 -15.40 -13.73
C ASP A 151 17.89 -14.73 -12.59
N GLN A 152 17.74 -13.42 -12.68
CA GLN A 152 17.01 -12.62 -11.69
C GLN A 152 15.50 -12.67 -11.95
N LEU A 153 14.76 -12.93 -10.90
CA LEU A 153 13.32 -12.76 -10.82
C LEU A 153 13.00 -11.39 -10.24
N LEU A 154 12.00 -10.73 -10.81
CA LEU A 154 11.54 -9.42 -10.37
C LEU A 154 10.22 -9.53 -9.60
N SER A 155 10.15 -8.90 -8.44
CA SER A 155 8.94 -8.82 -7.62
C SER A 155 7.79 -8.20 -8.40
N GLY A 156 6.58 -8.73 -8.19
CA GLY A 156 5.39 -8.28 -8.91
C GLY A 156 5.10 -9.00 -10.23
N SER A 157 6.09 -9.71 -10.82
CA SER A 157 5.90 -10.57 -11.99
C SER A 157 5.10 -11.83 -11.65
N PHE A 158 4.51 -12.48 -12.66
CA PHE A 158 3.76 -13.72 -12.49
C PHE A 158 4.43 -14.91 -13.21
N VAL A 159 4.48 -16.05 -12.53
CA VAL A 159 4.91 -17.31 -13.14
C VAL A 159 3.78 -17.85 -14.02
N ILE A 160 4.03 -17.98 -15.33
CA ILE A 160 3.06 -18.52 -16.30
C ILE A 160 3.13 -20.05 -16.32
N SER A 161 4.36 -20.59 -16.38
CA SER A 161 4.57 -22.02 -16.48
C SER A 161 5.89 -22.43 -15.83
N GLY A 162 6.03 -23.71 -15.55
CA GLY A 162 7.24 -24.30 -14.95
C GLY A 162 7.22 -24.26 -13.42
N LYS A 163 8.39 -24.60 -12.85
CA LYS A 163 8.63 -24.64 -11.41
C LYS A 163 10.09 -24.32 -11.15
N CYS A 164 10.34 -23.44 -10.18
CA CYS A 164 11.69 -23.13 -9.74
C CYS A 164 11.79 -22.96 -8.23
N ARG A 165 13.01 -22.94 -7.73
CA ARG A 165 13.37 -22.45 -6.41
C ARG A 165 14.25 -21.24 -6.59
N ALA A 166 13.93 -20.16 -5.88
CA ALA A 166 14.67 -18.92 -5.95
C ALA A 166 14.98 -18.41 -4.55
N ARG A 167 16.12 -17.74 -4.38
CA ARG A 167 16.49 -17.08 -3.14
C ARG A 167 16.03 -15.62 -3.22
N MET A 168 15.43 -15.12 -2.18
CA MET A 168 14.95 -13.73 -2.13
C MET A 168 16.04 -12.84 -1.55
N ASP A 169 16.64 -12.00 -2.38
CA ASP A 169 17.75 -11.14 -1.99
C ASP A 169 17.31 -9.72 -1.66
N GLN A 170 16.29 -9.19 -2.36
CA GLN A 170 15.76 -7.84 -2.15
C GLN A 170 14.28 -7.93 -1.76
N VAL A 171 13.99 -7.61 -0.50
CA VAL A 171 12.66 -7.71 0.10
C VAL A 171 12.13 -6.33 0.51
N GLY A 172 10.83 -6.20 0.72
CA GLY A 172 10.20 -4.99 1.22
C GLY A 172 10.51 -3.75 0.38
N ALA A 173 11.09 -2.73 1.00
CA ALA A 173 11.43 -1.46 0.35
C ALA A 173 12.50 -1.60 -0.75
N ASP A 174 13.36 -2.59 -0.63
CA ASP A 174 14.46 -2.84 -1.58
C ASP A 174 14.02 -3.58 -2.83
N SER A 175 12.82 -4.15 -2.83
CA SER A 175 12.28 -4.86 -4.00
C SER A 175 12.01 -3.90 -5.16
N TYR A 176 12.14 -4.42 -6.38
CA TYR A 176 11.96 -3.66 -7.61
C TYR A 176 10.56 -3.04 -7.70
N ALA A 177 9.52 -3.82 -7.41
CA ALA A 177 8.13 -3.34 -7.41
C ALA A 177 7.91 -2.19 -6.42
N SER A 178 8.52 -2.28 -5.21
CA SER A 178 8.44 -1.22 -4.21
C SER A 178 9.15 0.05 -4.65
N LYS A 179 10.34 -0.07 -5.23
CA LYS A 179 11.10 1.07 -5.79
C LYS A 179 10.33 1.76 -6.91
N LEU A 180 9.71 0.98 -7.81
CA LEU A 180 8.90 1.51 -8.91
C LEU A 180 7.68 2.27 -8.36
N THR A 181 6.98 1.69 -7.37
CA THR A 181 5.83 2.33 -6.71
C THR A 181 6.22 3.63 -6.01
N LEU A 182 7.35 3.66 -5.32
CA LEU A 182 7.87 4.86 -4.66
C LEU A 182 8.32 5.93 -5.66
N ALA A 183 8.91 5.53 -6.80
CA ALA A 183 9.29 6.45 -7.88
C ALA A 183 8.06 7.09 -8.53
N ALA A 184 7.05 6.27 -8.88
CA ALA A 184 5.79 6.76 -9.44
C ALA A 184 5.11 7.78 -8.51
N LYS A 185 5.12 7.55 -7.20
CA LYS A 185 4.55 8.49 -6.22
C LYS A 185 5.35 9.79 -6.06
N LYS A 186 6.65 9.78 -6.28
CA LYS A 186 7.47 11.00 -6.26
C LYS A 186 7.16 11.89 -7.46
N ASP A 187 6.89 11.28 -8.61
CA ASP A 187 6.48 12.00 -9.82
C ASP A 187 5.03 12.46 -9.76
N ASP A 188 4.16 11.70 -9.09
CA ASP A 188 2.83 12.12 -8.67
C ASP A 188 2.91 13.02 -7.41
N GLY A 189 3.75 14.03 -7.40
CA GLY A 189 3.52 15.21 -6.55
C GLY A 189 2.04 15.58 -6.72
N PRO A 190 1.32 16.25 -5.78
CA PRO A 190 -0.14 16.32 -5.81
C PRO A 190 -0.61 16.78 -7.19
N GLY A 191 -0.69 15.85 -8.09
CA GLY A 191 -1.15 15.97 -9.45
C GLY A 191 -2.62 16.29 -9.39
N LYS A 192 -2.89 17.56 -9.03
CA LYS A 192 -4.20 18.13 -9.29
C LYS A 192 -4.41 17.94 -10.78
N SER A 193 -5.30 17.02 -11.14
CA SER A 193 -5.82 16.91 -12.50
C SER A 193 -6.01 18.33 -13.05
N GLU A 194 -5.71 18.56 -14.34
CA GLU A 194 -5.95 19.89 -14.97
C GLU A 194 -7.34 20.43 -14.66
N MET A 195 -8.33 19.52 -14.55
CA MET A 195 -9.68 19.82 -14.13
C MET A 195 -9.74 20.34 -12.68
N MET A 196 -8.95 19.77 -11.77
CA MET A 196 -8.86 20.23 -10.37
C MET A 196 -8.14 21.58 -10.26
N ARG A 197 -7.14 21.84 -11.10
CA ARG A 197 -6.48 23.16 -11.18
C ARG A 197 -7.45 24.21 -11.73
N SER A 198 -8.26 23.86 -12.72
CA SER A 198 -9.28 24.75 -13.28
C SER A 198 -10.37 25.05 -12.26
N LEU A 199 -10.83 24.06 -11.48
CA LEU A 199 -11.77 24.25 -10.37
C LEU A 199 -11.19 25.10 -9.24
N ASP A 200 -9.94 24.86 -8.82
CA ASP A 200 -9.26 25.68 -7.82
C ASP A 200 -9.09 27.15 -8.30
N SER A 201 -8.83 27.35 -9.60
CA SER A 201 -8.76 28.68 -10.19
C SER A 201 -10.11 29.39 -10.19
N LEU A 202 -11.19 28.68 -10.49
CA LEU A 202 -12.56 29.18 -10.46
C LEU A 202 -13.01 29.53 -9.02
N ILE A 203 -12.67 28.70 -8.05
CA ILE A 203 -12.96 28.93 -6.61
C ILE A 203 -12.17 30.14 -6.08
N ARG A 204 -10.97 30.42 -6.59
CA ARG A 204 -10.19 31.61 -6.19
C ARG A 204 -10.72 32.90 -6.82
N PHE A 205 -11.48 32.81 -7.90
CA PHE A 205 -12.01 33.97 -8.62
C PHE A 205 -13.37 34.43 -8.07
N ILE A 206 -14.08 33.57 -7.31
CA ILE A 206 -15.32 33.87 -6.59
C ILE A 206 -15.00 34.27 -5.15
#